data_c7a221e1cc50aaabec0700aaa4ae74d6
#
_entry.id   c7a221e1cc50aaabec0700aaa4ae74d6
#
_cell.length_a   1.000
_cell.length_b   1.000
_cell.length_c   1.000
_cell.angle_alpha   90.00
_cell.angle_beta   90.00
_cell.angle_gamma   90.00
#
_symmetry.space_group_name_H-M   'P 1'
#
loop_
_entity.id
_entity.type
_entity.pdbx_description
1 polymer ?
#
loop_
_entity_poly.entity_id
_entity_poly.type
_entity_poly.pdbx_seq_one_letter_code
_entity_poly.pdbx_strand_id
1 'polypeptide(L)'
;MKIGNIDLGERPLLLAPMEDVTDIGFRLLCRRLGAAMVYSEFVAADALVRMVNRSLDKLTMCEEERPVAIQIYGKDPIAVRDAAQIVVERAHPDVLDLNFGCPVKKVAGKGAGSGLLQNVPLMLEITRAVVDAVPVPVTAKTRLGWDESHKIIVPLAEQLQDCGIQALTIHGRTRAQMYNGTADWSLIGEVKRNPRMHIPIIGNGDVCTAADARRGFEDYGVDAVMIGRATFGQP
;
A
#
# COMPACT_ATOMS: atom_id res chain seq x y z
N MET A 1 -9.45 -7.46 -12.04
CA MET A 1 -9.20 -6.13 -11.43
C MET A 1 -8.05 -5.46 -12.18
N LYS A 2 -8.11 -4.14 -12.38
CA LYS A 2 -7.03 -3.40 -13.07
C LYS A 2 -6.49 -2.27 -12.19
N ILE A 3 -5.18 -2.04 -12.26
CA ILE A 3 -4.51 -0.84 -11.75
C ILE A 3 -3.88 -0.15 -12.96
N GLY A 4 -4.42 0.98 -13.37
CA GLY A 4 -4.06 1.56 -14.66
C GLY A 4 -4.33 0.59 -15.81
N ASN A 5 -3.28 0.32 -16.59
CA ASN A 5 -3.31 -0.65 -17.69
C ASN A 5 -2.92 -2.09 -17.28
N ILE A 6 -2.58 -2.32 -16.00
CA ILE A 6 -2.13 -3.61 -15.49
C ILE A 6 -3.34 -4.46 -15.11
N ASP A 7 -3.56 -5.57 -15.80
CA ASP A 7 -4.63 -6.51 -15.47
C ASP A 7 -4.12 -7.61 -14.52
N LEU A 8 -4.70 -7.66 -13.33
CA LEU A 8 -4.35 -8.64 -12.29
C LEU A 8 -5.31 -9.85 -12.25
N GLY A 9 -6.22 -9.96 -13.22
CA GLY A 9 -7.19 -11.03 -13.30
C GLY A 9 -8.39 -10.87 -12.34
N GLU A 10 -9.09 -11.97 -12.12
CA GLU A 10 -10.25 -12.03 -11.23
C GLU A 10 -9.82 -12.42 -9.81
N ARG A 11 -10.38 -11.72 -8.80
CA ARG A 11 -10.14 -11.98 -7.37
C ARG A 11 -8.65 -12.13 -7.01
N PRO A 12 -7.77 -11.18 -7.43
CA PRO A 12 -6.32 -11.33 -7.24
C PRO A 12 -5.91 -11.30 -5.77
N LEU A 13 -4.91 -12.11 -5.42
CA LEU A 13 -4.21 -12.09 -4.15
C LEU A 13 -2.88 -11.35 -4.32
N LEU A 14 -2.61 -10.40 -3.42
CA LEU A 14 -1.43 -9.55 -3.47
C LEU A 14 -0.54 -9.78 -2.25
N LEU A 15 0.79 -9.76 -2.44
CA LEU A 15 1.74 -9.79 -1.33
C LEU A 15 1.87 -8.40 -0.71
N ALA A 16 1.66 -8.27 0.60
CA ALA A 16 1.82 -7.00 1.30
C ALA A 16 3.29 -6.56 1.42
N PRO A 17 3.58 -5.24 1.41
CA PRO A 17 4.91 -4.74 1.74
C PRO A 17 5.25 -4.99 3.22
N MET A 18 6.38 -5.66 3.48
CA MET A 18 6.84 -6.01 4.83
C MET A 18 8.35 -5.76 4.96
N GLU A 19 8.74 -4.89 5.89
CA GLU A 19 10.13 -4.55 6.18
C GLU A 19 10.90 -5.79 6.63
N ASP A 20 12.13 -5.94 6.15
CA ASP A 20 13.02 -7.08 6.39
C ASP A 20 12.47 -8.45 5.94
N VAL A 21 11.43 -8.48 5.08
CA VAL A 21 10.78 -9.70 4.60
C VAL A 21 10.60 -9.72 3.08
N THR A 22 9.99 -8.67 2.51
CA THR A 22 9.68 -8.65 1.07
C THR A 22 10.86 -8.21 0.22
N ASP A 23 12.00 -8.85 0.44
CA ASP A 23 13.14 -8.80 -0.46
C ASP A 23 12.81 -9.49 -1.80
N ILE A 24 13.70 -9.37 -2.77
CA ILE A 24 13.51 -9.92 -4.12
C ILE A 24 13.30 -11.44 -4.09
N GLY A 25 13.98 -12.18 -3.20
CA GLY A 25 13.86 -13.63 -3.10
C GLY A 25 12.47 -14.06 -2.62
N PHE A 26 11.96 -13.40 -1.60
CA PHE A 26 10.62 -13.68 -1.07
C PHE A 26 9.51 -13.24 -2.03
N ARG A 27 9.65 -12.11 -2.71
CA ARG A 27 8.71 -11.66 -3.73
C ARG A 27 8.62 -12.64 -4.90
N LEU A 28 9.77 -13.13 -5.41
CA LEU A 28 9.83 -14.15 -6.44
C LEU A 28 9.14 -15.46 -6.02
N LEU A 29 9.38 -15.90 -4.78
CA LEU A 29 8.72 -17.09 -4.25
C LEU A 29 7.20 -16.93 -4.26
N CYS A 30 6.69 -15.82 -3.73
CA CYS A 30 5.26 -15.52 -3.70
C CYS A 30 4.66 -15.40 -5.12
N ARG A 31 5.39 -14.81 -6.07
CA ARG A 31 4.94 -14.76 -7.48
C ARG A 31 4.79 -16.15 -8.08
N ARG A 32 5.78 -17.02 -7.90
CA ARG A 32 5.74 -18.41 -8.38
C ARG A 32 4.60 -19.22 -7.75
N LEU A 33 4.18 -18.87 -6.55
CA LEU A 33 3.08 -19.50 -5.83
C LEU A 33 1.71 -18.86 -6.09
N GLY A 34 1.63 -17.86 -6.97
CA GLY A 34 0.35 -17.34 -7.46
C GLY A 34 -0.04 -15.95 -6.98
N ALA A 35 0.83 -15.21 -6.27
CA ALA A 35 0.56 -13.80 -6.00
C ALA A 35 0.41 -13.04 -7.32
N ALA A 36 -0.72 -12.36 -7.53
CA ALA A 36 -1.00 -11.62 -8.75
C ALA A 36 -0.11 -10.37 -8.90
N MET A 37 0.32 -9.80 -7.78
CA MET A 37 1.25 -8.67 -7.71
C MET A 37 1.97 -8.70 -6.38
N VAL A 38 3.21 -8.21 -6.36
CA VAL A 38 4.05 -8.13 -5.17
C VAL A 38 4.49 -6.69 -4.88
N TYR A 39 4.81 -6.42 -3.62
CA TYR A 39 5.27 -5.10 -3.16
C TYR A 39 6.66 -5.24 -2.55
N SER A 40 7.52 -4.25 -2.81
CA SER A 40 8.82 -4.14 -2.14
C SER A 40 8.66 -3.84 -0.65
N GLU A 41 9.75 -3.96 0.10
CA GLU A 41 9.87 -3.27 1.37
C GLU A 41 9.66 -1.76 1.17
N PHE A 42 9.16 -1.04 2.18
CA PHE A 42 8.98 0.40 2.05
C PHE A 42 10.31 1.15 2.21
N VAL A 43 10.55 2.15 1.36
CA VAL A 43 11.79 2.91 1.31
C VAL A 43 11.55 4.36 1.74
N ALA A 44 12.44 4.89 2.57
CA ALA A 44 12.36 6.28 3.03
C ALA A 44 12.70 7.25 1.89
N ALA A 45 11.80 8.19 1.58
CA ALA A 45 12.00 9.21 0.56
C ALA A 45 13.26 10.06 0.82
N ASP A 46 13.44 10.53 2.05
CA ASP A 46 14.63 11.30 2.45
C ASP A 46 15.96 10.55 2.20
N ALA A 47 15.96 9.23 2.35
CA ALA A 47 17.15 8.41 2.12
C ALA A 47 17.40 8.22 0.61
N LEU A 48 16.36 8.09 -0.19
CA LEU A 48 16.47 8.03 -1.65
C LEU A 48 17.02 9.34 -2.23
N VAL A 49 16.45 10.48 -1.83
CA VAL A 49 16.92 11.80 -2.28
C VAL A 49 18.39 12.04 -1.91
N ARG A 50 18.82 11.52 -0.75
CA ARG A 50 20.25 11.57 -0.33
C ARG A 50 21.11 10.48 -0.93
N MET A 51 20.58 9.67 -1.85
CA MET A 51 21.30 8.59 -2.54
C MET A 51 21.96 7.58 -1.58
N VAL A 52 21.28 7.23 -0.49
CA VAL A 52 21.79 6.26 0.49
C VAL A 52 21.77 4.87 -0.14
N ASN A 53 22.94 4.23 -0.29
CA ASN A 53 23.09 2.94 -0.98
C ASN A 53 22.12 1.86 -0.49
N ARG A 54 21.99 1.65 0.82
CA ARG A 54 21.05 0.65 1.38
C ARG A 54 19.59 0.88 0.95
N SER A 55 19.21 2.14 0.72
CA SER A 55 17.86 2.48 0.23
C SER A 55 17.73 2.26 -1.27
N LEU A 56 18.79 2.50 -2.01
CA LEU A 56 18.86 2.21 -3.44
C LEU A 56 18.86 0.70 -3.71
N ASP A 57 19.53 -0.09 -2.88
CA ASP A 57 19.55 -1.56 -2.99
C ASP A 57 18.12 -2.16 -2.87
N LYS A 58 17.24 -1.54 -2.07
CA LYS A 58 15.82 -1.96 -1.95
C LYS A 58 14.99 -1.72 -3.21
N LEU A 59 15.51 -0.97 -4.18
CA LEU A 59 14.86 -0.76 -5.48
C LEU A 59 15.12 -1.90 -6.47
N THR A 60 15.95 -2.88 -6.10
CA THR A 60 16.29 -4.00 -6.98
C THR A 60 15.06 -4.84 -7.29
N MET A 61 14.83 -5.06 -8.57
CA MET A 61 13.73 -5.86 -9.13
C MET A 61 14.25 -6.76 -10.25
N CYS A 62 13.45 -7.77 -10.63
CA CYS A 62 13.69 -8.57 -11.83
C CYS A 62 12.38 -8.79 -12.62
N GLU A 63 12.50 -9.15 -13.88
CA GLU A 63 11.34 -9.34 -14.77
C GLU A 63 10.38 -10.46 -14.30
N GLU A 64 10.91 -11.51 -13.67
CA GLU A 64 10.10 -12.65 -13.21
C GLU A 64 9.11 -12.31 -12.10
N GLU A 65 9.35 -11.22 -11.34
CA GLU A 65 8.44 -10.80 -10.25
C GLU A 65 7.32 -9.85 -10.68
N ARG A 66 7.34 -9.38 -11.93
CA ARG A 66 6.33 -8.44 -12.44
C ARG A 66 4.92 -9.06 -12.49
N PRO A 67 3.86 -8.29 -12.24
CA PRO A 67 3.91 -6.86 -11.88
C PRO A 67 4.36 -6.65 -10.42
N VAL A 68 5.16 -5.60 -10.20
CA VAL A 68 5.72 -5.26 -8.91
C VAL A 68 5.52 -3.77 -8.59
N ALA A 69 5.14 -3.50 -7.34
CA ALA A 69 5.08 -2.15 -6.80
C ALA A 69 6.28 -1.86 -5.91
N ILE A 70 6.90 -0.69 -6.10
CA ILE A 70 7.83 -0.14 -5.12
C ILE A 70 7.08 0.80 -4.18
N GLN A 71 7.22 0.55 -2.87
CA GLN A 71 6.56 1.36 -1.85
C GLN A 71 7.54 2.36 -1.23
N ILE A 72 7.15 3.64 -1.19
CA ILE A 72 7.91 4.71 -0.54
C ILE A 72 7.12 5.36 0.60
N TYR A 73 7.83 6.00 1.53
CA TYR A 73 7.21 6.79 2.60
C TYR A 73 8.02 8.04 2.91
N GLY A 74 7.33 9.08 3.34
CA GLY A 74 7.92 10.34 3.77
C GLY A 74 6.86 11.25 4.38
N LYS A 75 7.25 12.47 4.73
CA LYS A 75 6.35 13.52 5.25
C LYS A 75 6.55 14.87 4.57
N ASP A 76 7.59 15.01 3.79
CA ASP A 76 7.86 16.22 3.01
C ASP A 76 7.41 16.00 1.57
N PRO A 77 6.46 16.78 1.05
CA PRO A 77 5.90 16.60 -0.29
C PRO A 77 6.97 16.66 -1.40
N ILE A 78 7.95 17.54 -1.25
CA ILE A 78 9.03 17.71 -2.24
C ILE A 78 9.93 16.47 -2.21
N ALA A 79 10.37 16.05 -1.03
CA ALA A 79 11.24 14.88 -0.91
C ALA A 79 10.55 13.59 -1.40
N VAL A 80 9.23 13.42 -1.13
CA VAL A 80 8.49 12.23 -1.58
C VAL A 80 8.29 12.25 -3.10
N ARG A 81 8.01 13.42 -3.69
CA ARG A 81 7.95 13.61 -5.14
C ARG A 81 9.29 13.26 -5.81
N ASP A 82 10.38 13.82 -5.33
CA ASP A 82 11.70 13.62 -5.92
C ASP A 82 12.15 12.15 -5.78
N ALA A 83 11.86 11.53 -4.63
CA ALA A 83 12.07 10.10 -4.42
C ALA A 83 11.25 9.24 -5.39
N ALA A 84 10.00 9.61 -5.67
CA ALA A 84 9.15 8.93 -6.64
C ALA A 84 9.75 8.94 -8.04
N GLN A 85 10.29 10.08 -8.48
CA GLN A 85 10.99 10.21 -9.76
C GLN A 85 12.25 9.34 -9.80
N ILE A 86 13.07 9.36 -8.74
CA ILE A 86 14.26 8.51 -8.62
C ILE A 86 13.90 7.02 -8.73
N VAL A 87 12.82 6.60 -8.06
CA VAL A 87 12.34 5.21 -8.13
C VAL A 87 11.94 4.82 -9.55
N VAL A 88 11.16 5.66 -10.22
CA VAL A 88 10.69 5.38 -11.59
C VAL A 88 11.85 5.35 -12.58
N GLU A 89 12.79 6.29 -12.48
CA GLU A 89 13.95 6.35 -13.37
C GLU A 89 14.94 5.20 -13.18
N ARG A 90 15.08 4.68 -11.96
CA ARG A 90 16.09 3.65 -11.67
C ARG A 90 15.54 2.22 -11.73
N ALA A 91 14.34 2.02 -11.24
CA ALA A 91 13.77 0.68 -11.08
C ALA A 91 12.71 0.34 -12.12
N HIS A 92 12.10 1.35 -12.77
CA HIS A 92 10.99 1.14 -13.72
C HIS A 92 9.90 0.21 -13.18
N PRO A 93 9.35 0.49 -11.97
CA PRO A 93 8.31 -0.36 -11.38
C PRO A 93 7.03 -0.31 -12.20
N ASP A 94 6.20 -1.35 -12.08
CA ASP A 94 4.87 -1.33 -12.70
C ASP A 94 3.92 -0.37 -11.97
N VAL A 95 4.09 -0.23 -10.65
CA VAL A 95 3.29 0.65 -9.77
C VAL A 95 4.20 1.33 -8.75
N LEU A 96 3.92 2.59 -8.43
CA LEU A 96 4.48 3.26 -7.27
C LEU A 96 3.44 3.30 -6.15
N ASP A 97 3.78 2.83 -4.95
CA ASP A 97 2.85 2.78 -3.82
C ASP A 97 3.26 3.72 -2.68
N LEU A 98 2.29 4.44 -2.11
CA LEU A 98 2.50 5.36 -1.01
C LEU A 98 2.14 4.70 0.33
N ASN A 99 3.10 4.64 1.26
CA ASN A 99 2.87 4.11 2.60
C ASN A 99 2.29 5.16 3.53
N PHE A 100 1.01 5.03 3.83
CA PHE A 100 0.28 5.79 4.85
C PHE A 100 -0.20 4.88 6.01
N GLY A 101 0.39 3.68 6.14
CA GLY A 101 -0.08 2.67 7.07
C GLY A 101 0.93 2.17 8.11
N CYS A 102 2.24 2.41 7.94
CA CYS A 102 3.27 1.92 8.86
C CYS A 102 3.07 2.51 10.27
N PRO A 103 2.79 1.67 11.32
CA PRO A 103 2.42 2.17 12.64
C PRO A 103 3.62 2.34 13.59
N VAL A 104 4.82 1.91 13.18
CA VAL A 104 5.98 1.87 14.08
C VAL A 104 6.41 3.28 14.51
N LYS A 105 6.81 3.41 15.78
CA LYS A 105 7.13 4.72 16.39
C LYS A 105 8.19 5.51 15.61
N LYS A 106 9.21 4.84 15.06
CA LYS A 106 10.28 5.49 14.28
C LYS A 106 9.79 6.13 12.97
N VAL A 107 8.62 5.74 12.46
CA VAL A 107 7.98 6.28 11.25
C VAL A 107 6.80 7.17 11.64
N ALA A 108 5.76 6.60 12.26
CA ALA A 108 4.54 7.30 12.60
C ALA A 108 4.75 8.43 13.64
N GLY A 109 5.65 8.21 14.62
CA GLY A 109 5.99 9.24 15.61
C GLY A 109 6.76 10.43 15.04
N LYS A 110 7.27 10.32 13.81
CA LYS A 110 7.90 11.43 13.07
C LYS A 110 6.97 12.10 12.06
N GLY A 111 5.69 11.73 12.04
CA GLY A 111 4.68 12.27 11.15
C GLY A 111 4.65 11.67 9.74
N ALA A 112 5.33 10.54 9.51
CA ALA A 112 5.29 9.81 8.24
C ALA A 112 4.46 8.51 8.38
N GLY A 113 4.23 7.78 7.29
CA GLY A 113 3.43 6.56 7.31
C GLY A 113 2.05 6.83 7.92
N SER A 114 1.62 6.01 8.89
CA SER A 114 0.33 6.23 9.56
C SER A 114 0.26 7.48 10.44
N GLY A 115 1.38 8.18 10.67
CA GLY A 115 1.40 9.50 11.32
C GLY A 115 0.64 10.56 10.54
N LEU A 116 0.58 10.42 9.22
CA LEU A 116 -0.17 11.31 8.32
C LEU A 116 -1.69 11.21 8.49
N LEU A 117 -2.21 10.16 9.13
CA LEU A 117 -3.63 10.07 9.49
C LEU A 117 -4.08 11.20 10.46
N GLN A 118 -3.13 11.85 11.14
CA GLN A 118 -3.38 13.04 11.97
C GLN A 118 -3.23 14.35 11.19
N ASN A 119 -2.78 14.30 9.94
CA ASN A 119 -2.62 15.47 9.07
C ASN A 119 -3.04 15.14 7.64
N VAL A 120 -4.34 14.96 7.44
CA VAL A 120 -4.92 14.62 6.13
C VAL A 120 -4.56 15.64 5.04
N PRO A 121 -4.60 16.97 5.28
CA PRO A 121 -4.19 17.93 4.25
C PRO A 121 -2.78 17.65 3.70
N LEU A 122 -1.81 17.37 4.57
CA LEU A 122 -0.44 17.04 4.16
C LEU A 122 -0.38 15.69 3.41
N MET A 123 -1.16 14.68 3.84
CA MET A 123 -1.25 13.41 3.13
C MET A 123 -1.72 13.60 1.69
N LEU A 124 -2.75 14.43 1.49
CA LEU A 124 -3.30 14.73 0.16
C LEU A 124 -2.33 15.55 -0.70
N GLU A 125 -1.62 16.51 -0.09
CA GLU A 125 -0.56 17.27 -0.77
C GLU A 125 0.55 16.37 -1.29
N ILE A 126 1.07 15.46 -0.44
CA ILE A 126 2.05 14.44 -0.83
C ILE A 126 1.52 13.58 -1.98
N THR A 127 0.28 13.11 -1.87
CA THR A 127 -0.32 12.24 -2.88
C THR A 127 -0.40 12.94 -4.24
N ARG A 128 -0.91 14.18 -4.30
CA ARG A 128 -0.96 14.96 -5.54
C ARG A 128 0.43 15.21 -6.13
N ALA A 129 1.38 15.62 -5.28
CA ALA A 129 2.74 15.90 -5.73
C ALA A 129 3.39 14.68 -6.40
N VAL A 130 3.09 13.47 -5.90
CA VAL A 130 3.62 12.23 -6.50
C VAL A 130 2.85 11.85 -7.76
N VAL A 131 1.51 11.88 -7.74
CA VAL A 131 0.69 11.54 -8.91
C VAL A 131 1.03 12.42 -10.10
N ASP A 132 1.23 13.71 -9.89
CA ASP A 132 1.57 14.67 -10.97
C ASP A 132 3.00 14.51 -11.51
N ALA A 133 3.89 13.84 -10.75
CA ALA A 133 5.32 13.78 -11.06
C ALA A 133 5.77 12.52 -11.78
N VAL A 134 4.97 11.45 -11.80
CA VAL A 134 5.38 10.15 -12.36
C VAL A 134 4.38 9.60 -13.38
N PRO A 135 4.85 8.92 -14.44
CA PRO A 135 4.00 8.39 -15.50
C PRO A 135 3.40 7.01 -15.17
N VAL A 136 3.82 6.38 -14.07
CA VAL A 136 3.34 5.06 -13.65
C VAL A 136 2.11 5.19 -12.76
N PRO A 137 1.22 4.19 -12.68
CA PRO A 137 0.13 4.16 -11.72
C PRO A 137 0.63 4.38 -10.30
N VAL A 138 -0.02 5.29 -9.56
CA VAL A 138 0.24 5.54 -8.14
C VAL A 138 -0.88 4.90 -7.33
N THR A 139 -0.53 4.14 -6.30
CA THR A 139 -1.46 3.56 -5.33
C THR A 139 -1.11 4.02 -3.92
N ALA A 140 -2.00 3.77 -2.97
CA ALA A 140 -1.72 4.06 -1.57
C ALA A 140 -2.15 2.91 -0.67
N LYS A 141 -1.40 2.70 0.43
CA LYS A 141 -1.76 1.75 1.48
C LYS A 141 -1.88 2.46 2.82
N THR A 142 -3.05 2.34 3.45
CA THR A 142 -3.37 3.03 4.70
C THR A 142 -4.06 2.13 5.73
N ARG A 143 -4.51 2.72 6.84
CA ARG A 143 -5.29 2.11 7.91
C ARG A 143 -6.64 2.80 8.08
N LEU A 144 -7.51 2.27 8.98
CA LEU A 144 -8.84 2.82 9.26
C LEU A 144 -8.80 4.24 9.83
N GLY A 145 -7.72 4.60 10.48
CA GLY A 145 -7.53 5.88 11.15
C GLY A 145 -6.41 5.83 12.18
N TRP A 146 -6.28 6.90 12.98
CA TRP A 146 -5.26 6.99 14.03
C TRP A 146 -5.56 6.08 15.22
N ASP A 147 -6.76 6.17 15.76
CA ASP A 147 -7.27 5.38 16.88
C ASP A 147 -8.78 5.11 16.71
N GLU A 148 -9.41 4.52 17.72
CA GLU A 148 -10.82 4.13 17.68
C GLU A 148 -11.76 5.33 17.51
N SER A 149 -11.41 6.47 18.09
CA SER A 149 -12.20 7.72 18.02
C SER A 149 -11.99 8.47 16.70
N HIS A 150 -10.94 8.13 15.96
CA HIS A 150 -10.52 8.83 14.74
C HIS A 150 -10.37 7.84 13.58
N LYS A 151 -11.41 7.05 13.32
CA LYS A 151 -11.55 6.23 12.11
C LYS A 151 -12.09 7.12 10.99
N ILE A 152 -11.23 7.47 10.05
CA ILE A 152 -11.52 8.45 8.99
C ILE A 152 -11.51 7.86 7.59
N ILE A 153 -11.38 6.53 7.48
CA ILE A 153 -11.09 5.87 6.19
C ILE A 153 -12.15 6.13 5.12
N VAL A 154 -13.44 6.21 5.48
CA VAL A 154 -14.50 6.38 4.49
C VAL A 154 -14.38 7.73 3.75
N PRO A 155 -14.38 8.89 4.42
CA PRO A 155 -14.14 10.16 3.72
C PRO A 155 -12.71 10.30 3.18
N LEU A 156 -11.70 9.68 3.81
CA LEU A 156 -10.32 9.74 3.35
C LEU A 156 -10.13 9.02 2.01
N ALA A 157 -10.83 7.89 1.79
CA ALA A 157 -10.73 7.13 0.56
C ALA A 157 -11.16 7.97 -0.66
N GLU A 158 -12.26 8.70 -0.56
CA GLU A 158 -12.72 9.62 -1.61
C GLU A 158 -11.66 10.70 -1.90
N GLN A 159 -11.12 11.32 -0.85
CA GLN A 159 -10.12 12.38 -1.00
C GLN A 159 -8.81 11.88 -1.63
N LEU A 160 -8.38 10.66 -1.30
CA LEU A 160 -7.21 10.04 -1.93
C LEU A 160 -7.48 9.70 -3.40
N GLN A 161 -8.66 9.17 -3.73
CA GLN A 161 -9.08 8.96 -5.11
C GLN A 161 -9.07 10.27 -5.90
N ASP A 162 -9.60 11.36 -5.32
CA ASP A 162 -9.64 12.68 -5.95
C ASP A 162 -8.24 13.28 -6.17
N CYS A 163 -7.20 12.76 -5.49
CA CYS A 163 -5.81 13.08 -5.78
C CYS A 163 -5.25 12.31 -6.98
N GLY A 164 -5.98 11.33 -7.54
CA GLY A 164 -5.59 10.58 -8.73
C GLY A 164 -4.90 9.24 -8.49
N ILE A 165 -4.92 8.69 -7.27
CA ILE A 165 -4.44 7.32 -7.06
C ILE A 165 -5.32 6.32 -7.81
N GLN A 166 -4.73 5.18 -8.23
CA GLN A 166 -5.40 4.21 -9.08
C GLN A 166 -5.82 2.92 -8.37
N ALA A 167 -5.48 2.77 -7.09
CA ALA A 167 -6.03 1.76 -6.17
C ALA A 167 -5.73 2.17 -4.72
N LEU A 168 -6.54 1.70 -3.78
CA LEU A 168 -6.36 1.95 -2.36
C LEU A 168 -6.37 0.63 -1.58
N THR A 169 -5.29 0.36 -0.85
CA THR A 169 -5.22 -0.76 0.10
C THR A 169 -5.54 -0.27 1.50
N ILE A 170 -6.47 -0.94 2.17
CA ILE A 170 -6.91 -0.59 3.52
C ILE A 170 -6.64 -1.74 4.47
N HIS A 171 -5.78 -1.50 5.48
CA HIS A 171 -5.64 -2.43 6.61
C HIS A 171 -6.76 -2.18 7.62
N GLY A 172 -7.52 -3.23 7.96
CA GLY A 172 -8.67 -3.18 8.87
C GLY A 172 -8.34 -2.91 10.35
N ARG A 173 -7.25 -2.18 10.64
CA ARG A 173 -6.88 -1.72 11.98
C ARG A 173 -6.54 -0.25 11.99
N THR A 174 -6.71 0.38 13.15
CA THR A 174 -6.18 1.73 13.38
C THR A 174 -4.66 1.69 13.63
N ARG A 175 -4.01 2.86 13.60
CA ARG A 175 -2.60 2.96 13.99
C ARG A 175 -2.39 2.55 15.45
N ALA A 176 -3.26 2.96 16.35
CA ALA A 176 -3.15 2.65 17.78
C ALA A 176 -3.21 1.15 18.10
N GLN A 177 -4.02 0.40 17.34
CA GLN A 177 -4.08 -1.05 17.48
C GLN A 177 -2.78 -1.74 17.07
N MET A 178 -1.98 -1.13 16.19
CA MET A 178 -0.80 -1.78 15.59
C MET A 178 -1.15 -3.13 14.94
N TYR A 179 -0.96 -4.22 15.66
CA TYR A 179 -1.30 -5.60 15.26
C TYR A 179 -2.18 -6.33 16.27
N ASN A 180 -2.62 -5.64 17.35
CA ASN A 180 -3.47 -6.21 18.39
C ASN A 180 -4.94 -6.24 17.96
N GLY A 181 -5.71 -7.08 18.63
CA GLY A 181 -7.13 -7.28 18.33
C GLY A 181 -7.37 -7.89 16.97
N THR A 182 -8.57 -7.73 16.43
CA THR A 182 -9.00 -8.26 15.13
C THR A 182 -9.13 -7.13 14.12
N ALA A 183 -8.79 -7.40 12.86
CA ALA A 183 -9.00 -6.47 11.76
C ALA A 183 -10.51 -6.30 11.49
N ASP A 184 -10.96 -5.05 11.50
CA ASP A 184 -12.34 -4.69 11.19
C ASP A 184 -12.48 -4.43 9.67
N TRP A 185 -13.14 -5.35 8.99
CA TRP A 185 -13.39 -5.24 7.56
C TRP A 185 -14.68 -4.49 7.20
N SER A 186 -15.50 -4.15 8.19
CA SER A 186 -16.79 -3.47 7.97
C SER A 186 -16.61 -2.13 7.24
N LEU A 187 -15.64 -1.31 7.70
CA LEU A 187 -15.32 -0.03 7.07
C LEU A 187 -14.65 -0.19 5.70
N ILE A 188 -13.90 -1.27 5.46
CA ILE A 188 -13.37 -1.57 4.12
C ILE A 188 -14.54 -1.84 3.15
N GLY A 189 -15.51 -2.66 3.58
CA GLY A 189 -16.72 -2.91 2.82
C GLY A 189 -17.59 -1.65 2.64
N GLU A 190 -17.63 -0.74 3.61
CA GLU A 190 -18.31 0.55 3.49
C GLU A 190 -17.66 1.41 2.41
N VAL A 191 -16.33 1.56 2.42
CA VAL A 191 -15.59 2.26 1.37
C VAL A 191 -15.91 1.63 0.00
N LYS A 192 -15.89 0.29 -0.11
CA LYS A 192 -16.15 -0.38 -1.39
C LYS A 192 -17.57 -0.17 -1.90
N ARG A 193 -18.57 -0.11 -1.02
CA ARG A 193 -19.97 0.13 -1.38
C ARG A 193 -20.30 1.60 -1.63
N ASN A 194 -19.40 2.51 -1.33
CA ASN A 194 -19.61 3.93 -1.57
C ASN A 194 -19.70 4.20 -3.09
N PRO A 195 -20.84 4.73 -3.60
CA PRO A 195 -21.04 4.95 -5.03
C PRO A 195 -20.09 5.97 -5.65
N ARG A 196 -19.40 6.77 -4.84
CA ARG A 196 -18.38 7.71 -5.30
C ARG A 196 -17.01 7.06 -5.54
N MET A 197 -16.80 5.84 -5.04
CA MET A 197 -15.55 5.11 -5.26
C MET A 197 -15.54 4.42 -6.61
N HIS A 198 -14.57 4.75 -7.44
CA HIS A 198 -14.40 4.20 -8.79
C HIS A 198 -13.09 3.43 -8.97
N ILE A 199 -12.14 3.60 -8.04
CA ILE A 199 -10.88 2.87 -8.05
C ILE A 199 -11.01 1.53 -7.30
N PRO A 200 -10.17 0.53 -7.62
CA PRO A 200 -10.11 -0.72 -6.87
C PRO A 200 -9.81 -0.52 -5.39
N ILE A 201 -10.56 -1.23 -4.55
CA ILE A 201 -10.34 -1.31 -3.10
C ILE A 201 -9.76 -2.67 -2.76
N ILE A 202 -8.59 -2.66 -2.11
CA ILE A 202 -7.83 -3.84 -1.71
C ILE A 202 -7.95 -4.01 -0.20
N GLY A 203 -8.54 -5.11 0.24
CA GLY A 203 -8.70 -5.42 1.67
C GLY A 203 -7.44 -6.09 2.24
N ASN A 204 -7.06 -5.71 3.46
CA ASN A 204 -5.91 -6.28 4.17
C ASN A 204 -6.18 -6.41 5.67
N GLY A 205 -5.61 -7.43 6.30
CA GLY A 205 -5.66 -7.68 7.74
C GLY A 205 -6.31 -9.01 8.08
N ASP A 206 -5.58 -9.83 8.86
CA ASP A 206 -6.00 -11.15 9.38
C ASP A 206 -6.49 -12.14 8.32
N VAL A 207 -5.92 -12.07 7.13
CA VAL A 207 -6.14 -13.06 6.07
C VAL A 207 -5.10 -14.16 6.27
N CYS A 208 -5.52 -15.26 6.88
CA CYS A 208 -4.64 -16.39 7.25
C CYS A 208 -4.97 -17.66 6.45
N THR A 209 -6.17 -17.74 5.87
CA THR A 209 -6.67 -18.90 5.15
C THR A 209 -7.32 -18.49 3.84
N ALA A 210 -7.51 -19.45 2.93
CA ALA A 210 -8.29 -19.24 1.71
C ALA A 210 -9.76 -18.84 2.01
N ALA A 211 -10.32 -19.30 3.14
CA ALA A 211 -11.66 -18.90 3.56
C ALA A 211 -11.70 -17.41 3.96
N ASP A 212 -10.66 -16.89 4.62
CA ASP A 212 -10.57 -15.47 4.96
C ASP A 212 -10.49 -14.60 3.70
N ALA A 213 -9.68 -15.01 2.72
CA ALA A 213 -9.58 -14.32 1.46
C ALA A 213 -10.93 -14.32 0.71
N ARG A 214 -11.61 -15.48 0.65
CA ARG A 214 -12.93 -15.61 0.04
C ARG A 214 -13.95 -14.69 0.69
N ARG A 215 -13.98 -14.63 2.02
CA ARG A 215 -14.83 -13.74 2.81
C ARG A 215 -14.60 -12.26 2.44
N GLY A 216 -13.35 -11.86 2.20
CA GLY A 216 -13.03 -10.50 1.72
C GLY A 216 -13.77 -10.16 0.44
N PHE A 217 -13.81 -11.07 -0.53
CA PHE A 217 -14.51 -10.88 -1.80
C PHE A 217 -16.03 -10.97 -1.66
N GLU A 218 -16.55 -11.95 -0.93
CA GLU A 218 -17.97 -12.27 -0.89
C GLU A 218 -18.76 -11.37 0.07
N ASP A 219 -18.24 -11.13 1.29
CA ASP A 219 -18.96 -10.38 2.32
C ASP A 219 -18.72 -8.87 2.22
N TYR A 220 -17.50 -8.47 1.80
CA TYR A 220 -17.10 -7.06 1.75
C TYR A 220 -16.98 -6.50 0.34
N GLY A 221 -16.98 -7.37 -0.68
CA GLY A 221 -16.99 -6.99 -2.09
C GLY A 221 -15.71 -6.35 -2.60
N VAL A 222 -14.58 -6.52 -1.90
CA VAL A 222 -13.30 -5.93 -2.32
C VAL A 222 -12.82 -6.47 -3.67
N ASP A 223 -12.05 -5.67 -4.39
CA ASP A 223 -11.55 -6.03 -5.73
C ASP A 223 -10.33 -6.95 -5.66
N ALA A 224 -9.56 -6.86 -4.56
CA ALA A 224 -8.42 -7.71 -4.27
C ALA A 224 -8.24 -7.91 -2.76
N VAL A 225 -7.50 -8.95 -2.40
CA VAL A 225 -7.09 -9.22 -1.03
C VAL A 225 -5.57 -9.20 -0.93
N MET A 226 -5.04 -8.41 0.02
CA MET A 226 -3.61 -8.33 0.27
C MET A 226 -3.26 -9.13 1.53
N ILE A 227 -2.28 -10.03 1.40
CA ILE A 227 -1.84 -10.95 2.45
C ILE A 227 -0.45 -10.53 2.93
N GLY A 228 -0.28 -10.45 4.25
CA GLY A 228 1.00 -10.12 4.89
C GLY A 228 1.56 -11.31 5.67
N ARG A 229 1.61 -11.19 6.99
CA ARG A 229 2.26 -12.13 7.93
C ARG A 229 1.87 -13.61 7.76
N ALA A 230 0.70 -13.89 7.24
CA ALA A 230 0.27 -15.26 6.98
C ALA A 230 1.09 -15.96 5.88
N THR A 231 1.84 -15.21 5.07
CA THR A 231 2.75 -15.79 4.07
C THR A 231 4.04 -16.36 4.68
N PHE A 232 4.31 -16.14 5.99
CA PHE A 232 5.48 -16.71 6.65
C PHE A 232 5.31 -18.21 6.82
N GLY A 233 6.17 -18.99 6.12
CA GLY A 233 6.11 -20.46 6.09
C GLY A 233 4.98 -21.04 5.22
N GLN A 234 4.10 -20.18 4.67
CA GLN A 234 2.99 -20.56 3.77
C GLN A 234 2.81 -19.46 2.69
N PRO A 235 3.83 -19.20 1.89
CA PRO A 235 3.80 -18.13 0.88
C PRO A 235 2.81 -18.40 -0.24
#